data_cb54a79c9a9f168a5121efc7385e69c0
#
_entry.id   cb54a79c9a9f168a5121efc7385e69c0
#
_cell.length_a   1.000
_cell.length_b   1.000
_cell.length_c   1.000
_cell.angle_alpha   90.00
_cell.angle_beta   90.00
_cell.angle_gamma   90.00
#
_symmetry.space_group_name_H-M   'P 1'
#
loop_
_entity.id
_entity.type
_entity.pdbx_description
1 polymer ?
#
loop_
_entity_poly.entity_id
_entity_poly.type
_entity_poly.pdbx_seq_one_letter_code
_entity_poly.pdbx_strand_id
1 'polypeptide(L)'
;MEKFVLEIPNFIPNDVCTSIIRRFENDDRKIEGYFTYPVGDQVVTRVKNNIELSILSCSGWEDVGTLFLDYTMKAYTEYTKHLKSTFSGYGDPMYPVYDRESGVKNISCIGFPIQRLGKGDMYDWHHDGDDISKANFIQIIFYLNTLQENQGGCTEFIDGKKVRPETGKVLMYPCSWTFPHKGGEILEGYKYICTTTISTQR
;
A
#
# COMPACT_ATOMS: atom_id res chain seq x y z
N MET A 1 13.40 -0.84 -12.96
CA MET A 1 12.28 -0.77 -11.99
C MET A 1 12.30 0.51 -11.18
N GLU A 2 13.46 0.97 -10.73
CA GLU A 2 13.60 2.12 -9.82
C GLU A 2 12.81 3.38 -10.23
N LYS A 3 12.78 3.70 -11.53
CA LYS A 3 12.06 4.86 -12.06
C LYS A 3 10.53 4.83 -11.87
N PHE A 4 9.96 3.66 -11.59
CA PHE A 4 8.53 3.47 -11.33
C PHE A 4 8.20 3.34 -9.84
N VAL A 5 9.21 3.34 -8.98
CA VAL A 5 9.05 3.27 -7.53
C VAL A 5 9.25 4.68 -6.97
N LEU A 6 8.19 5.27 -6.44
CA LEU A 6 8.19 6.62 -5.87
C LEU A 6 8.07 6.56 -4.35
N GLU A 7 9.01 7.20 -3.67
CA GLU A 7 8.97 7.47 -2.23
C GLU A 7 8.75 8.97 -1.99
N ILE A 8 7.78 9.32 -1.15
CA ILE A 8 7.58 10.71 -0.73
C ILE A 8 7.65 10.75 0.80
N PRO A 9 8.73 11.30 1.37
CA PRO A 9 8.87 11.44 2.81
C PRO A 9 7.93 12.52 3.36
N ASN A 10 7.58 12.42 4.65
CA ASN A 10 6.75 13.41 5.36
C ASN A 10 5.41 13.74 4.66
N PHE A 11 4.84 12.75 3.97
CA PHE A 11 3.60 12.92 3.23
C PHE A 11 2.37 13.02 4.14
N ILE A 12 2.37 12.25 5.23
CA ILE A 12 1.39 12.34 6.31
C ILE A 12 2.05 12.96 7.54
N PRO A 13 1.43 13.95 8.21
CA PRO A 13 1.96 14.51 9.44
C PRO A 13 2.16 13.47 10.55
N ASN A 14 3.22 13.60 11.32
CA ASN A 14 3.59 12.63 12.36
C ASN A 14 2.54 12.48 13.47
N ASP A 15 1.86 13.56 13.84
CA ASP A 15 0.79 13.57 14.83
C ASP A 15 -0.45 12.80 14.33
N VAL A 16 -0.75 12.90 13.04
CA VAL A 16 -1.81 12.12 12.39
C VAL A 16 -1.46 10.62 12.43
N CYS A 17 -0.24 10.25 12.04
CA CYS A 17 0.22 8.85 12.12
C CYS A 17 0.11 8.30 13.55
N THR A 18 0.58 9.06 14.54
CA THR A 18 0.53 8.69 15.96
C THR A 18 -0.91 8.52 16.45
N SER A 19 -1.81 9.41 16.04
CA SER A 19 -3.23 9.33 16.39
C SER A 19 -3.89 8.07 15.82
N ILE A 20 -3.60 7.75 14.55
CA ILE A 20 -4.12 6.55 13.88
C ILE A 20 -3.62 5.28 14.58
N ILE A 21 -2.32 5.19 14.89
CA ILE A 21 -1.75 4.03 15.60
C ILE A 21 -2.41 3.87 16.97
N ARG A 22 -2.54 4.94 17.76
CA ARG A 22 -3.20 4.88 19.07
C ARG A 22 -4.64 4.38 18.97
N ARG A 23 -5.39 4.86 17.98
CA ARG A 23 -6.78 4.43 17.77
C ARG A 23 -6.83 2.97 17.34
N PHE A 24 -5.95 2.52 16.45
CA PHE A 24 -5.83 1.13 16.05
C PHE A 24 -5.50 0.22 17.24
N GLU A 25 -4.56 0.59 18.11
CA GLU A 25 -4.23 -0.22 19.28
C GLU A 25 -5.38 -0.40 20.26
N ASN A 26 -6.25 0.62 20.40
CA ASN A 26 -7.41 0.60 21.28
C ASN A 26 -8.69 0.00 20.65
N ASP A 27 -8.65 -0.46 19.41
CA ASP A 27 -9.79 -1.08 18.74
C ASP A 27 -9.73 -2.60 18.89
N ASP A 28 -10.75 -3.21 19.48
CA ASP A 28 -10.80 -4.66 19.72
C ASP A 28 -11.28 -5.48 18.51
N ARG A 29 -11.66 -4.82 17.40
CA ARG A 29 -12.14 -5.47 16.17
C ARG A 29 -11.03 -5.89 15.23
N LYS A 30 -9.78 -5.75 15.65
CA LYS A 30 -8.61 -6.25 14.91
C LYS A 30 -8.69 -7.76 14.72
N ILE A 31 -8.28 -8.22 13.55
CA ILE A 31 -8.23 -9.64 13.20
C ILE A 31 -6.81 -10.03 12.75
N GLU A 32 -6.52 -11.32 12.81
CA GLU A 32 -5.34 -11.85 12.10
C GLU A 32 -5.55 -11.67 10.60
N GLY A 33 -4.55 -11.11 9.93
CA GLY A 33 -4.57 -10.95 8.49
C GLY A 33 -4.48 -12.31 7.78
N TYR A 34 -5.21 -12.47 6.70
CA TYR A 34 -5.14 -13.66 5.86
C TYR A 34 -5.28 -13.28 4.39
N PHE A 35 -4.78 -14.13 3.53
CA PHE A 35 -5.09 -14.08 2.11
C PHE A 35 -5.43 -15.47 1.59
N THR A 36 -6.27 -15.51 0.58
CA THR A 36 -6.68 -16.75 -0.08
C THR A 36 -6.20 -16.71 -1.52
N TYR A 37 -5.74 -17.85 -2.02
CA TYR A 37 -5.39 -18.00 -3.43
C TYR A 37 -5.79 -19.38 -3.93
N PRO A 38 -6.18 -19.51 -5.21
CA PRO A 38 -6.52 -20.78 -5.79
C PRO A 38 -5.26 -21.64 -6.00
N VAL A 39 -5.37 -22.93 -5.68
CA VAL A 39 -4.38 -23.97 -6.03
C VAL A 39 -5.15 -25.10 -6.70
N GLY A 40 -5.18 -25.12 -8.03
CA GLY A 40 -6.09 -26.00 -8.77
C GLY A 40 -7.56 -25.70 -8.44
N ASP A 41 -8.29 -26.74 -8.05
CA ASP A 41 -9.71 -26.63 -7.66
C ASP A 41 -9.90 -26.28 -6.16
N GLN A 42 -8.83 -26.06 -5.43
CA GLN A 42 -8.86 -25.74 -4.00
C GLN A 42 -8.53 -24.29 -3.74
N VAL A 43 -9.14 -23.71 -2.70
CA VAL A 43 -8.76 -22.41 -2.17
C VAL A 43 -7.88 -22.60 -0.96
N VAL A 44 -6.63 -22.17 -1.04
CA VAL A 44 -5.69 -22.18 0.08
C VAL A 44 -5.74 -20.84 0.78
N THR A 45 -6.01 -20.84 2.06
CA THR A 45 -5.91 -19.67 2.93
C THR A 45 -4.58 -19.71 3.65
N ARG A 46 -3.78 -18.67 3.51
CA ARG A 46 -2.59 -18.44 4.35
C ARG A 46 -2.84 -17.29 5.29
N VAL A 47 -2.48 -17.48 6.53
CA VAL A 47 -2.44 -16.41 7.52
C VAL A 47 -1.27 -15.51 7.13
N LYS A 48 -1.55 -14.22 6.93
CA LYS A 48 -0.50 -13.22 6.96
C LYS A 48 -0.07 -13.09 8.40
N ASN A 49 1.21 -13.13 8.66
CA ASN A 49 1.69 -12.89 10.01
C ASN A 49 1.58 -11.38 10.33
N ASN A 50 0.35 -10.89 10.48
CA ASN A 50 0.05 -9.51 10.86
C ASN A 50 -1.31 -9.44 11.58
N ILE A 51 -1.52 -8.36 12.30
CA ILE A 51 -2.83 -7.98 12.82
C ILE A 51 -3.36 -6.83 11.99
N GLU A 52 -4.60 -6.89 11.55
CA GLU A 52 -5.17 -5.87 10.67
C GLU A 52 -6.57 -5.42 11.10
N LEU A 53 -6.91 -4.22 10.68
CA LEU A 53 -8.23 -3.62 10.80
C LEU A 53 -8.62 -2.97 9.47
N SER A 54 -9.68 -3.48 8.84
CA SER A 54 -10.25 -2.86 7.63
C SER A 54 -11.15 -1.70 8.03
N ILE A 55 -10.63 -0.48 7.98
CA ILE A 55 -11.32 0.72 8.50
C ILE A 55 -12.59 1.08 7.74
N LEU A 56 -12.70 0.71 6.45
CA LEU A 56 -13.94 0.95 5.68
C LEU A 56 -15.11 0.08 6.15
N SER A 57 -14.83 -1.02 6.83
CA SER A 57 -15.85 -1.94 7.37
C SER A 57 -16.13 -1.69 8.86
N CYS A 58 -15.46 -0.71 9.47
CA CYS A 58 -15.53 -0.46 10.89
C CYS A 58 -16.19 0.89 11.18
N SER A 59 -17.39 0.87 11.76
CA SER A 59 -18.06 2.11 12.23
C SER A 59 -17.17 2.89 13.19
N GLY A 60 -17.21 4.22 13.05
CA GLY A 60 -16.39 5.12 13.83
C GLY A 60 -14.99 5.35 13.24
N TRP A 61 -14.65 4.84 12.03
CA TRP A 61 -13.41 5.10 11.30
C TRP A 61 -13.62 5.90 10.00
N GLU A 62 -14.81 6.43 9.79
CA GLU A 62 -15.21 7.12 8.56
C GLU A 62 -14.34 8.35 8.27
N ASP A 63 -13.94 9.06 9.32
CA ASP A 63 -13.04 10.21 9.25
C ASP A 63 -11.64 9.81 8.77
N VAL A 64 -11.10 8.70 9.28
CA VAL A 64 -9.79 8.18 8.85
C VAL A 64 -9.88 7.59 7.45
N GLY A 65 -10.98 6.92 7.11
CA GLY A 65 -11.25 6.44 5.75
C GLY A 65 -11.24 7.57 4.72
N THR A 66 -11.94 8.67 5.02
CA THR A 66 -11.95 9.89 4.18
C THR A 66 -10.56 10.50 4.07
N LEU A 67 -9.83 10.56 5.18
CA LEU A 67 -8.46 11.07 5.20
C LEU A 67 -7.51 10.26 4.30
N PHE A 68 -7.57 8.92 4.37
CA PHE A 68 -6.76 8.08 3.49
C PHE A 68 -7.17 8.16 2.02
N LEU A 69 -8.45 8.36 1.74
CA LEU A 69 -8.91 8.64 0.38
C LEU A 69 -8.27 9.92 -0.18
N ASP A 70 -8.27 10.99 0.60
CA ASP A 70 -7.64 12.27 0.22
C ASP A 70 -6.12 12.12 0.03
N TYR A 71 -5.43 11.41 0.92
CA TYR A 71 -4.01 11.13 0.76
C TYR A 71 -3.73 10.25 -0.47
N THR A 72 -4.59 9.28 -0.76
CA THR A 72 -4.47 8.44 -1.96
C THR A 72 -4.58 9.28 -3.23
N MET A 73 -5.53 10.19 -3.31
CA MET A 73 -5.69 11.07 -4.48
C MET A 73 -4.52 12.04 -4.65
N LYS A 74 -4.00 12.58 -3.55
CA LYS A 74 -2.78 13.40 -3.57
C LYS A 74 -1.56 12.60 -4.03
N ALA A 75 -1.36 11.41 -3.45
CA ALA A 75 -0.26 10.52 -3.82
C ALA A 75 -0.33 10.11 -5.30
N TYR A 76 -1.51 9.76 -5.79
CA TYR A 76 -1.74 9.46 -7.20
C TYR A 76 -1.37 10.63 -8.12
N THR A 77 -1.73 11.84 -7.73
CA THR A 77 -1.36 13.05 -8.47
C THR A 77 0.15 13.24 -8.54
N GLU A 78 0.86 13.07 -7.42
CA GLU A 78 2.33 13.17 -7.39
C GLU A 78 2.99 12.04 -8.18
N TYR A 79 2.46 10.82 -8.13
CA TYR A 79 2.95 9.71 -8.93
C TYR A 79 2.80 9.97 -10.43
N THR A 80 1.67 10.50 -10.85
CA THR A 80 1.44 10.89 -12.26
C THR A 80 2.43 11.97 -12.72
N LYS A 81 2.69 12.99 -11.90
CA LYS A 81 3.70 14.02 -12.18
C LYS A 81 5.10 13.41 -12.29
N HIS A 82 5.45 12.53 -11.37
CA HIS A 82 6.73 11.81 -11.37
C HIS A 82 6.93 11.02 -12.66
N LEU A 83 5.95 10.24 -13.09
CA LEU A 83 6.02 9.48 -14.33
C LEU A 83 6.14 10.38 -15.56
N LYS A 84 5.36 11.46 -15.63
CA LYS A 84 5.44 12.44 -16.73
C LYS A 84 6.81 13.11 -16.84
N SER A 85 7.41 13.45 -15.70
CA SER A 85 8.76 14.05 -15.68
C SER A 85 9.85 13.05 -16.03
N THR A 86 9.69 11.78 -15.60
CA THR A 86 10.68 10.71 -15.80
C THR A 86 10.69 10.20 -17.24
N PHE A 87 9.54 10.18 -17.90
CA PHE A 87 9.33 9.62 -19.23
C PHE A 87 8.84 10.70 -20.21
N SER A 88 9.49 11.87 -20.22
CA SER A 88 9.18 12.97 -21.14
C SER A 88 9.22 12.49 -22.59
N GLY A 89 8.12 12.72 -23.32
CA GLY A 89 7.96 12.27 -24.71
C GLY A 89 7.18 10.97 -24.90
N TYR A 90 6.79 10.29 -23.82
CA TYR A 90 6.01 9.05 -23.87
C TYR A 90 4.48 9.26 -23.83
N GLY A 91 4.01 10.52 -23.89
CA GLY A 91 2.61 10.85 -23.73
C GLY A 91 2.17 10.87 -22.27
N ASP A 92 0.89 10.60 -21.98
CA ASP A 92 0.42 10.46 -20.62
C ASP A 92 0.62 8.99 -20.16
N PRO A 93 1.59 8.71 -19.27
CA PRO A 93 1.88 7.33 -18.85
C PRO A 93 0.72 6.69 -18.08
N MET A 94 -0.26 7.48 -17.68
CA MET A 94 -1.48 7.02 -16.99
C MET A 94 -2.68 6.86 -17.93
N TYR A 95 -2.48 7.06 -19.25
CA TYR A 95 -3.49 6.68 -20.24
C TYR A 95 -3.52 5.14 -20.36
N PRO A 96 -4.64 4.45 -20.22
CA PRO A 96 -6.05 4.86 -20.40
C PRO A 96 -6.86 5.07 -19.10
N VAL A 97 -6.21 5.25 -17.97
CA VAL A 97 -6.87 5.38 -16.66
C VAL A 97 -7.67 6.67 -16.50
N TYR A 98 -7.33 7.66 -17.34
CA TYR A 98 -7.97 8.96 -17.35
C TYR A 98 -8.82 9.10 -18.62
N ASP A 99 -10.14 9.13 -18.47
CA ASP A 99 -11.02 9.52 -19.57
C ASP A 99 -10.95 11.03 -19.79
N ARG A 100 -10.40 11.42 -20.94
CA ARG A 100 -10.23 12.83 -21.31
C ARG A 100 -11.55 13.55 -21.60
N GLU A 101 -12.58 12.82 -22.03
CA GLU A 101 -13.86 13.41 -22.45
C GLU A 101 -14.78 13.67 -21.26
N SER A 102 -14.86 12.73 -20.32
CA SER A 102 -15.73 12.87 -19.14
C SER A 102 -15.07 13.56 -17.97
N GLY A 103 -13.74 13.64 -17.93
CA GLY A 103 -12.99 14.11 -16.75
C GLY A 103 -13.14 13.15 -15.55
N VAL A 104 -13.86 12.05 -15.70
CA VAL A 104 -14.11 11.07 -14.66
C VAL A 104 -12.95 10.08 -14.61
N LYS A 105 -12.33 9.99 -13.47
CA LYS A 105 -11.34 8.96 -13.19
C LYS A 105 -12.09 7.67 -12.92
N ASN A 106 -12.08 6.73 -13.84
CA ASN A 106 -12.58 5.36 -13.63
C ASN A 106 -11.61 4.56 -12.74
N ILE A 107 -11.23 5.15 -11.62
CA ILE A 107 -10.35 4.52 -10.63
C ILE A 107 -11.12 4.27 -9.34
N SER A 108 -10.83 3.15 -8.72
CA SER A 108 -11.31 2.81 -7.38
C SER A 108 -10.14 2.45 -6.48
N CYS A 109 -10.34 2.65 -5.19
CA CYS A 109 -9.40 2.22 -4.16
C CYS A 109 -9.92 0.96 -3.49
N ILE A 110 -9.04 -0.03 -3.30
CA ILE A 110 -9.40 -1.29 -2.65
C ILE A 110 -9.07 -1.20 -1.18
N GLY A 111 -10.04 -0.77 -0.36
CA GLY A 111 -9.93 -0.75 1.09
C GLY A 111 -8.80 0.12 1.64
N PHE A 112 -8.75 0.21 2.95
CA PHE A 112 -7.66 0.83 3.72
C PHE A 112 -7.40 -0.03 4.95
N PRO A 113 -6.81 -1.25 4.83
CA PRO A 113 -6.42 -2.01 5.99
C PRO A 113 -5.25 -1.32 6.68
N ILE A 114 -5.41 -1.03 7.97
CA ILE A 114 -4.30 -0.71 8.85
C ILE A 114 -3.73 -2.03 9.34
N GLN A 115 -2.42 -2.18 9.26
CA GLN A 115 -1.73 -3.43 9.58
C GLN A 115 -0.63 -3.17 10.60
N ARG A 116 -0.52 -4.06 11.58
CA ARG A 116 0.60 -4.15 12.52
C ARG A 116 1.34 -5.44 12.31
N LEU A 117 2.64 -5.35 12.07
CA LEU A 117 3.56 -6.48 12.01
C LEU A 117 4.49 -6.41 13.22
N GLY A 118 4.68 -7.52 13.93
CA GLY A 118 5.56 -7.64 15.09
C GLY A 118 6.79 -8.47 14.79
N LYS A 119 7.61 -8.72 15.80
CA LYS A 119 8.85 -9.49 15.68
C LYS A 119 8.59 -10.88 15.07
N GLY A 120 9.34 -11.22 14.01
CA GLY A 120 9.22 -12.47 13.26
C GLY A 120 8.21 -12.41 12.12
N ASP A 121 7.36 -11.37 12.08
CA ASP A 121 6.41 -11.20 10.99
C ASP A 121 7.12 -10.73 9.73
N MET A 122 6.66 -11.24 8.60
CA MET A 122 7.15 -10.90 7.27
C MET A 122 6.05 -11.14 6.23
N TYR A 123 6.23 -10.58 5.05
CA TYR A 123 5.42 -10.93 3.90
C TYR A 123 6.34 -11.33 2.75
N ASP A 124 6.29 -12.60 2.37
CA ASP A 124 7.22 -13.19 1.40
C ASP A 124 7.05 -12.61 -0.01
N TRP A 125 7.93 -12.98 -0.93
CA TRP A 125 7.94 -12.53 -2.31
C TRP A 125 6.58 -12.71 -2.99
N HIS A 126 6.02 -11.61 -3.49
CA HIS A 126 4.73 -11.56 -4.17
C HIS A 126 4.68 -10.36 -5.13
N HIS A 127 3.61 -10.23 -5.85
CA HIS A 127 3.18 -9.03 -6.56
C HIS A 127 1.72 -8.75 -6.22
N ASP A 128 1.31 -7.49 -6.30
CA ASP A 128 -0.05 -7.06 -5.95
C ASP A 128 -1.01 -7.07 -7.16
N GLY A 129 -0.53 -7.51 -8.31
CA GLY A 129 -1.35 -7.73 -9.50
C GLY A 129 -2.36 -8.81 -9.21
N ASP A 130 -3.63 -8.47 -9.36
CA ASP A 130 -4.72 -9.40 -9.13
C ASP A 130 -5.04 -10.19 -10.40
N ASP A 131 -5.75 -11.30 -10.18
CA ASP A 131 -6.33 -12.12 -11.22
C ASP A 131 -7.17 -11.31 -12.22
N ILE A 132 -7.37 -11.91 -13.36
CA ILE A 132 -8.10 -11.56 -14.59
C ILE A 132 -9.31 -10.59 -14.42
N SER A 133 -9.82 -10.36 -13.20
CA SER A 133 -11.05 -9.60 -12.95
C SER A 133 -10.88 -8.16 -12.48
N LYS A 134 -9.73 -7.81 -11.91
CA LYS A 134 -9.47 -6.47 -11.37
C LYS A 134 -8.16 -5.93 -11.91
N ALA A 135 -8.21 -4.80 -12.59
CA ALA A 135 -7.02 -4.16 -13.11
C ALA A 135 -6.33 -3.34 -12.01
N ASN A 136 -5.73 -4.03 -11.03
CA ASN A 136 -4.85 -3.42 -10.06
C ASN A 136 -3.60 -2.89 -10.77
N PHE A 137 -3.29 -1.63 -10.63
CA PHE A 137 -2.16 -1.06 -11.36
C PHE A 137 -1.17 -0.28 -10.52
N ILE A 138 -1.57 0.31 -9.39
CA ILE A 138 -0.68 1.00 -8.46
C ILE A 138 -0.94 0.54 -7.05
N GLN A 139 0.09 0.06 -6.37
CA GLN A 139 0.10 -0.17 -4.93
C GLN A 139 0.58 1.08 -4.20
N ILE A 140 -0.06 1.39 -3.09
CA ILE A 140 0.28 2.48 -2.20
C ILE A 140 0.45 1.92 -0.79
N ILE A 141 1.59 2.21 -0.19
CA ILE A 141 1.88 1.90 1.22
C ILE A 141 2.13 3.21 1.95
N PHE A 142 1.32 3.49 2.96
CA PHE A 142 1.53 4.57 3.90
C PHE A 142 2.21 4.00 5.15
N TYR A 143 3.44 4.40 5.42
CA TYR A 143 4.16 4.02 6.63
C TYR A 143 3.75 4.94 7.78
N LEU A 144 3.24 4.35 8.85
CA LEU A 144 2.72 5.11 9.99
C LEU A 144 3.75 5.30 11.10
N ASN A 145 4.85 4.52 11.09
CA ASN A 145 5.95 4.67 12.02
C ASN A 145 7.30 4.39 11.36
N THR A 146 8.36 4.80 12.05
CA THR A 146 9.74 4.58 11.65
C THR A 146 10.29 3.31 12.29
N LEU A 147 11.00 2.49 11.50
CA LEU A 147 11.85 1.42 11.98
C LEU A 147 13.33 1.79 11.73
N GLN A 148 14.16 1.56 12.72
CA GLN A 148 15.60 1.73 12.60
C GLN A 148 16.21 0.60 11.75
N GLU A 149 17.45 0.77 11.33
CA GLU A 149 18.14 -0.19 10.45
C GLU A 149 18.20 -1.61 11.04
N ASN A 150 18.47 -1.69 12.34
CA ASN A 150 18.56 -2.96 13.09
C ASN A 150 17.21 -3.61 13.39
N GLN A 151 16.09 -2.93 13.12
CA GLN A 151 14.75 -3.44 13.38
C GLN A 151 14.14 -4.20 12.19
N GLY A 152 14.79 -4.19 11.01
CA GLY A 152 14.29 -4.86 9.82
C GLY A 152 13.10 -4.16 9.16
N GLY A 153 12.17 -4.94 8.58
CA GLY A 153 10.86 -4.47 8.10
C GLY A 153 10.86 -3.66 6.81
N CYS A 154 11.97 -3.58 6.07
CA CYS A 154 12.02 -2.89 4.77
C CYS A 154 11.04 -3.52 3.77
N THR A 155 10.50 -2.71 2.86
CA THR A 155 9.92 -3.23 1.62
C THR A 155 11.07 -3.43 0.63
N GLU A 156 11.27 -4.67 0.18
CA GLU A 156 12.39 -5.04 -0.68
C GLU A 156 11.88 -5.47 -2.06
N PHE A 157 12.46 -4.91 -3.12
CA PHE A 157 12.15 -5.23 -4.51
C PHE A 157 13.16 -6.21 -5.10
N ILE A 158 12.75 -6.96 -6.13
CA ILE A 158 13.57 -8.00 -6.77
C ILE A 158 14.87 -7.45 -7.39
N ASP A 159 14.91 -6.16 -7.75
CA ASP A 159 16.11 -5.48 -8.25
C ASP A 159 17.09 -5.04 -7.16
N GLY A 160 16.81 -5.38 -5.90
CA GLY A 160 17.66 -5.06 -4.75
C GLY A 160 17.32 -3.74 -4.04
N LYS A 161 16.38 -2.93 -4.60
CA LYS A 161 15.92 -1.71 -3.91
C LYS A 161 15.25 -2.07 -2.59
N LYS A 162 15.63 -1.34 -1.53
CA LYS A 162 15.02 -1.47 -0.19
C LYS A 162 14.49 -0.13 0.27
N VAL A 163 13.24 -0.13 0.69
CA VAL A 163 12.54 1.04 1.22
C VAL A 163 12.31 0.84 2.71
N ARG A 164 12.92 1.70 3.51
CA ARG A 164 12.76 1.67 4.97
C ARG A 164 11.45 2.35 5.38
N PRO A 165 10.70 1.76 6.32
CA PRO A 165 9.57 2.42 6.96
C PRO A 165 10.02 3.70 7.68
N GLU A 166 9.39 4.82 7.36
CA GLU A 166 9.57 6.11 8.03
C GLU A 166 8.20 6.74 8.25
N THR A 167 7.99 7.31 9.42
CA THR A 167 6.71 7.93 9.78
C THR A 167 6.27 8.95 8.74
N GLY A 168 5.06 8.77 8.23
CA GLY A 168 4.46 9.66 7.23
C GLY A 168 4.99 9.50 5.82
N LYS A 169 5.90 8.58 5.53
CA LYS A 169 6.34 8.28 4.15
C LYS A 169 5.24 7.55 3.40
N VAL A 170 5.05 7.88 2.13
CA VAL A 170 4.28 7.07 1.18
C VAL A 170 5.21 6.43 0.16
N LEU A 171 4.96 5.17 -0.15
CA LEU A 171 5.62 4.39 -1.19
C LEU A 171 4.59 4.00 -2.24
N MET A 172 4.92 4.21 -3.52
CA MET A 172 4.07 3.87 -4.65
C MET A 172 4.85 3.11 -5.72
N TYR A 173 4.23 2.09 -6.30
CA TYR A 173 4.81 1.27 -7.37
C TYR A 173 3.73 0.51 -8.14
N PRO A 174 4.03 0.03 -9.38
CA PRO A 174 3.10 -0.78 -10.14
C PRO A 174 2.82 -2.14 -9.49
N CYS A 175 1.56 -2.60 -9.56
CA CYS A 175 1.14 -3.90 -9.03
C CYS A 175 1.59 -5.10 -9.88
N SER A 176 2.07 -4.88 -11.10
CA SER A 176 2.29 -5.94 -12.09
C SER A 176 3.32 -6.98 -11.62
N TRP A 177 3.27 -8.17 -12.23
CA TRP A 177 4.22 -9.27 -12.01
C TRP A 177 5.70 -8.89 -12.24
N THR A 178 5.95 -7.78 -12.92
CA THR A 178 7.30 -7.23 -13.14
C THR A 178 7.83 -6.45 -11.93
N PHE A 179 7.03 -6.28 -10.87
CA PHE A 179 7.40 -5.63 -9.61
C PHE A 179 7.28 -6.57 -8.41
N PRO A 180 7.94 -7.75 -8.42
CA PRO A 180 7.96 -8.62 -7.25
C PRO A 180 8.65 -7.90 -6.10
N HIS A 181 8.04 -8.00 -4.93
CA HIS A 181 8.55 -7.40 -3.71
C HIS A 181 8.19 -8.25 -2.50
N LYS A 182 8.80 -7.95 -1.36
CA LYS A 182 8.48 -8.58 -0.08
C LYS A 182 8.49 -7.54 1.06
N GLY A 183 7.75 -7.83 2.12
CA GLY A 183 7.92 -7.18 3.40
C GLY A 183 8.98 -7.91 4.21
N GLY A 184 10.16 -7.34 4.40
CA GLY A 184 11.22 -7.94 5.18
C GLY A 184 10.81 -8.23 6.62
N GLU A 185 11.45 -9.23 7.23
CA GLU A 185 11.18 -9.65 8.60
C GLU A 185 11.37 -8.49 9.59
N ILE A 186 10.46 -8.39 10.55
CA ILE A 186 10.57 -7.50 11.70
C ILE A 186 11.48 -8.17 12.74
N LEU A 187 12.63 -7.58 13.01
CA LEU A 187 13.60 -8.11 13.97
C LEU A 187 13.31 -7.62 15.40
N GLU A 188 12.76 -6.40 15.50
CA GLU A 188 12.43 -5.79 16.79
C GLU A 188 11.33 -4.73 16.63
N GLY A 189 10.45 -4.64 17.62
CA GLY A 189 9.36 -3.64 17.66
C GLY A 189 8.19 -4.01 16.77
N TYR A 190 7.50 -2.96 16.29
CA TYR A 190 6.31 -3.09 15.45
C TYR A 190 6.39 -2.17 14.25
N LYS A 191 5.95 -2.65 13.11
CA LYS A 191 5.72 -1.88 11.88
C LYS A 191 4.22 -1.64 11.72
N TYR A 192 3.84 -0.37 11.52
CA TYR A 192 2.47 0.01 11.21
C TYR A 192 2.40 0.59 9.81
N ILE A 193 1.50 0.07 9.02
CA ILE A 193 1.23 0.56 7.65
C ILE A 193 -0.28 0.65 7.42
N CYS A 194 -0.67 1.52 6.51
CA CYS A 194 -1.96 1.43 5.83
C CYS A 194 -1.70 1.21 4.35
N THR A 195 -2.44 0.30 3.72
CA THR A 195 -2.24 -0.01 2.30
C THR A 195 -3.52 0.23 1.52
N THR A 196 -3.36 0.57 0.26
CA THR A 196 -4.46 0.58 -0.71
C THR A 196 -3.93 0.32 -2.10
N THR A 197 -4.78 -0.22 -2.95
CA THR A 197 -4.47 -0.43 -4.36
C THR A 197 -5.39 0.42 -5.20
N ILE A 198 -4.84 1.13 -6.17
CA ILE A 198 -5.62 1.80 -7.19
C ILE A 198 -5.88 0.82 -8.32
N SER A 199 -7.16 0.63 -8.64
CA SER A 199 -7.62 -0.24 -9.72
C SER A 199 -8.48 0.54 -10.71
N THR A 200 -8.55 0.07 -11.96
CA THR A 200 -9.53 0.57 -12.94
C THR A 200 -10.86 -0.16 -12.75
N GLN A 201 -11.96 0.58 -12.81
CA GLN A 201 -13.28 -0.03 -13.02
C GLN A 201 -13.42 -0.35 -14.51
N ARG A 202 -13.81 -1.57 -14.80
CA ARG A 202 -14.26 -1.96 -16.16
C ARG A 202 -15.74 -1.68 -16.30
#